data_5923206a0de9cc69a37eb630abc47d8e
#
_entry.id   5923206a0de9cc69a37eb630abc47d8e
#
_cell.length_a   1.000
_cell.length_b   1.000
_cell.length_c   1.000
_cell.angle_alpha   90.00
_cell.angle_beta   90.00
_cell.angle_gamma   90.00
#
_symmetry.space_group_name_H-M   'P 1'
#
loop_
_entity.id
_entity.type
_entity.pdbx_description
1 polymer ?
#
loop_
_entity_poly.entity_id
_entity_poly.type
_entity_poly.pdbx_seq_one_letter_code
_entity_poly.pdbx_strand_id
1 'polypeptide(L)'
;VPIVVITMIEDRRDASWRSVLKEDGVPIMGNSLVGYKVLGELSRYFAYKAETRRIETAEKKYRKAVGKHAYTEKASREILERAGIPFPKQAEVQEREELPTVLTQLRTPLVMKISSPDIQHKTEAGGVVLNINSVSEAEEAYDQIMTSCKSCVPDARLEGVLIQEMAPKGVEMIVGVTKDSQFGPMIMVGMGGIFVEVFKDVESALCPVSQQEAMEMIDSLKAVKLLN
;
A
#
# COMPACT_ATOMS: atom_id res chain seq x y z
N VAL A 1 22.82 26.64 22.69
CA VAL A 1 22.61 25.20 22.88
C VAL A 1 21.36 25.03 23.73
N PRO A 2 20.34 24.28 23.29
CA PRO A 2 19.17 24.02 24.10
C PRO A 2 19.56 23.21 25.35
N ILE A 3 19.07 23.65 26.54
CA ILE A 3 19.31 22.98 27.81
C ILE A 3 18.01 22.39 28.31
N VAL A 4 18.04 21.10 28.69
CA VAL A 4 16.95 20.39 29.33
C VAL A 4 17.44 19.77 30.63
N VAL A 5 16.71 19.94 31.71
CA VAL A 5 17.02 19.31 32.98
C VAL A 5 16.18 18.06 33.18
N ILE A 6 16.84 16.93 33.40
CA ILE A 6 16.20 15.65 33.70
C ILE A 6 16.50 15.29 35.16
N THR A 7 15.48 15.18 36.01
CA THR A 7 15.65 14.78 37.40
C THR A 7 15.52 13.27 37.55
N MET A 8 16.45 12.62 38.22
CA MET A 8 16.43 11.17 38.44
C MET A 8 15.54 10.77 39.62
N ILE A 9 15.29 11.70 40.54
CA ILE A 9 14.51 11.46 41.75
C ILE A 9 13.48 12.58 41.92
N GLU A 10 12.25 12.25 42.22
CA GLU A 10 11.24 13.19 42.65
C GLU A 10 11.47 13.56 44.13
N ASP A 11 12.42 14.45 44.41
CA ASP A 11 12.52 15.03 45.72
C ASP A 11 11.55 16.22 45.86
N ARG A 12 10.50 16.01 46.65
CA ARG A 12 9.48 17.03 46.91
C ARG A 12 9.91 18.07 47.92
N ARG A 13 11.06 17.94 48.57
CA ARG A 13 11.48 18.75 49.72
C ARG A 13 12.07 20.12 49.39
N ASP A 14 12.61 20.29 48.19
CA ASP A 14 13.08 21.60 47.74
C ASP A 14 12.70 21.85 46.26
N ALA A 15 11.65 22.65 46.10
CA ALA A 15 11.13 23.02 44.78
C ALA A 15 11.64 24.39 44.30
N SER A 16 12.47 25.09 45.08
CA SER A 16 12.91 26.46 44.79
C SER A 16 13.65 26.57 43.47
N TRP A 17 14.54 25.61 43.15
CA TRP A 17 15.28 25.59 41.90
C TRP A 17 14.38 25.35 40.67
N ARG A 18 13.24 24.67 40.85
CA ARG A 18 12.29 24.43 39.76
C ARG A 18 11.64 25.73 39.28
N SER A 19 11.33 26.63 40.22
CA SER A 19 10.77 27.94 39.88
C SER A 19 11.74 28.76 39.05
N VAL A 20 13.00 28.79 39.44
CA VAL A 20 14.05 29.52 38.73
C VAL A 20 14.20 29.00 37.31
N LEU A 21 14.35 27.69 37.15
CA LEU A 21 14.50 27.08 35.77
C LEU A 21 13.26 27.31 34.91
N LYS A 22 12.07 27.30 35.51
CA LYS A 22 10.82 27.56 34.79
C LYS A 22 10.71 29.04 34.36
N GLU A 23 11.14 29.97 35.18
CA GLU A 23 11.21 31.40 34.83
C GLU A 23 12.18 31.65 33.69
N ASP A 24 13.30 30.93 33.67
CA ASP A 24 14.29 30.97 32.58
C ASP A 24 13.88 30.18 31.34
N GLY A 25 12.67 29.59 31.31
CA GLY A 25 12.18 28.81 30.17
C GLY A 25 12.89 27.46 29.94
N VAL A 26 13.58 26.94 30.98
CA VAL A 26 14.29 25.66 30.89
C VAL A 26 13.32 24.52 31.21
N PRO A 27 13.06 23.59 30.27
CA PRO A 27 12.17 22.44 30.49
C PRO A 27 12.75 21.47 31.53
N ILE A 28 11.89 21.03 32.46
CA ILE A 28 12.23 20.07 33.50
C ILE A 28 11.43 18.81 33.32
N MET A 29 12.09 17.67 33.23
CA MET A 29 11.47 16.36 33.10
C MET A 29 11.70 15.55 34.39
N GLY A 30 10.62 15.13 35.04
CA GLY A 30 10.63 14.50 36.37
C GLY A 30 11.07 13.03 36.40
N ASN A 31 11.33 12.39 35.27
CA ASN A 31 11.74 10.99 35.19
C ASN A 31 12.74 10.82 34.05
N SER A 32 13.91 10.24 34.35
CA SER A 32 14.97 10.08 33.35
C SER A 32 14.55 9.24 32.16
N LEU A 33 13.83 8.12 32.37
CA LEU A 33 13.39 7.24 31.27
C LEU A 33 12.40 7.95 30.36
N VAL A 34 11.43 8.68 30.95
CA VAL A 34 10.47 9.48 30.18
C VAL A 34 11.19 10.64 29.48
N GLY A 35 12.09 11.31 30.17
CA GLY A 35 12.89 12.40 29.61
C GLY A 35 13.69 11.99 28.39
N TYR A 36 14.40 10.85 28.43
CA TYR A 36 15.15 10.34 27.30
C TYR A 36 14.25 9.92 26.15
N LYS A 37 13.10 9.30 26.43
CA LYS A 37 12.11 8.97 25.37
C LYS A 37 11.60 10.24 24.68
N VAL A 38 11.20 11.25 25.43
CA VAL A 38 10.69 12.52 24.86
C VAL A 38 11.78 13.20 24.03
N LEU A 39 13.02 13.25 24.51
CA LEU A 39 14.13 13.81 23.72
C LEU A 39 14.40 13.00 22.45
N GLY A 40 14.31 11.68 22.52
CA GLY A 40 14.41 10.81 21.35
C GLY A 40 13.31 11.11 20.31
N GLU A 41 12.07 11.22 20.75
CA GLU A 41 10.94 11.56 19.86
C GLU A 41 11.04 12.98 19.29
N LEU A 42 11.47 13.96 20.08
CA LEU A 42 11.72 15.31 19.59
C LEU A 42 12.84 15.32 18.54
N SER A 43 13.92 14.59 18.77
CA SER A 43 15.01 14.46 17.79
C SER A 43 14.51 13.87 16.46
N ARG A 44 13.72 12.81 16.53
CA ARG A 44 13.08 12.20 15.34
C ARG A 44 12.14 13.19 14.65
N TYR A 45 11.32 13.91 15.41
CA TYR A 45 10.41 14.91 14.86
C TYR A 45 11.15 16.02 14.10
N PHE A 46 12.25 16.51 14.62
CA PHE A 46 13.05 17.56 13.96
C PHE A 46 13.77 17.02 12.72
N ALA A 47 14.27 15.78 12.76
CA ALA A 47 14.82 15.10 11.60
C ALA A 47 13.77 14.92 10.50
N TYR A 48 12.60 14.38 10.84
CA TYR A 48 11.45 14.24 9.95
C TYR A 48 11.05 15.57 9.31
N LYS A 49 10.90 16.64 10.11
CA LYS A 49 10.54 17.97 9.60
C LYS A 49 11.56 18.53 8.61
N ALA A 50 12.85 18.24 8.81
CA ALA A 50 13.92 18.67 7.90
C ALA A 50 13.82 17.92 6.55
N GLU A 51 13.47 16.65 6.56
CA GLU A 51 13.35 15.82 5.38
C GLU A 51 12.06 16.09 4.59
N THR A 52 10.93 16.29 5.29
CA THR A 52 9.64 16.66 4.68
C THR A 52 9.76 17.95 3.87
N ARG A 53 10.55 18.93 4.30
CA ARG A 53 10.83 20.14 3.51
C ARG A 53 11.53 19.85 2.18
N ARG A 54 12.37 18.81 2.11
CA ARG A 54 13.03 18.39 0.86
C ARG A 54 12.05 17.72 -0.10
N ILE A 55 11.11 16.95 0.43
CA ILE A 55 10.07 16.23 -0.33
C ILE A 55 9.07 17.22 -0.93
N GLU A 56 8.60 18.21 -0.19
CA GLU A 56 7.70 19.28 -0.67
C GLU A 56 8.23 19.99 -1.93
N THR A 57 9.55 20.08 -2.07
CA THR A 57 10.19 20.71 -3.23
C THR A 57 10.14 19.80 -4.47
N ALA A 58 10.12 18.48 -4.29
CA ALA A 58 10.00 17.50 -5.37
C ALA A 58 8.54 17.32 -5.83
N GLU A 59 7.56 17.47 -4.93
CA GLU A 59 6.13 17.25 -5.18
C GLU A 59 5.47 18.19 -6.18
N LYS A 60 5.98 19.40 -6.38
CA LYS A 60 5.41 20.34 -7.35
C LYS A 60 5.34 19.78 -8.78
N LYS A 61 6.05 18.69 -9.05
CA LYS A 61 6.11 18.02 -10.35
C LYS A 61 4.96 17.05 -10.62
N TYR A 62 4.26 16.57 -9.59
CA TYR A 62 3.27 15.48 -9.69
C TYR A 62 1.81 15.86 -9.38
N ARG A 63 1.53 17.12 -9.05
CA ARG A 63 0.16 17.58 -8.81
C ARG A 63 -0.65 17.68 -10.10
N LYS A 64 -1.12 16.55 -10.61
CA LYS A 64 -2.34 16.51 -11.40
C LYS A 64 -3.44 15.96 -10.51
N ALA A 65 -4.38 16.81 -10.14
CA ALA A 65 -5.55 16.41 -9.37
C ALA A 65 -6.29 15.31 -10.14
N VAL A 66 -6.26 14.13 -9.57
CA VAL A 66 -7.06 12.99 -10.04
C VAL A 66 -8.48 13.23 -9.50
N GLY A 67 -9.48 13.29 -10.37
CA GLY A 67 -10.87 13.53 -9.98
C GLY A 67 -11.42 12.45 -9.03
N LYS A 68 -12.57 12.73 -8.41
CA LYS A 68 -13.27 11.79 -7.52
C LYS A 68 -14.00 10.68 -8.30
N HIS A 69 -13.28 9.88 -9.07
CA HIS A 69 -13.88 8.77 -9.82
C HIS A 69 -13.23 7.45 -9.38
N ALA A 70 -14.06 6.42 -9.22
CA ALA A 70 -13.54 5.06 -9.13
C ALA A 70 -12.92 4.70 -10.48
N TYR A 71 -11.68 4.26 -10.47
CA TYR A 71 -10.98 3.80 -11.65
C TYR A 71 -11.23 2.31 -11.86
N THR A 72 -11.34 1.92 -13.10
CA THR A 72 -11.28 0.49 -13.46
C THR A 72 -9.88 -0.05 -13.19
N GLU A 73 -9.73 -1.37 -13.09
CA GLU A 73 -8.42 -2.02 -12.92
C GLU A 73 -7.43 -1.59 -14.02
N LYS A 74 -7.90 -1.50 -15.27
CA LYS A 74 -7.12 -1.03 -16.41
C LYS A 74 -6.63 0.40 -16.25
N ALA A 75 -7.52 1.32 -15.91
CA ALA A 75 -7.15 2.73 -15.73
C ALA A 75 -6.22 2.93 -14.53
N SER A 76 -6.41 2.19 -13.44
CA SER A 76 -5.53 2.20 -12.28
C SER A 76 -4.13 1.71 -12.64
N ARG A 77 -4.04 0.61 -13.40
CA ARG A 77 -2.78 0.08 -13.90
C ARG A 77 -2.03 1.10 -14.74
N GLU A 78 -2.68 1.76 -15.71
CA GLU A 78 -2.03 2.76 -16.56
C GLU A 78 -1.41 3.91 -15.75
N ILE A 79 -2.06 4.33 -14.66
CA ILE A 79 -1.54 5.36 -13.75
C ILE A 79 -0.29 4.85 -13.04
N LEU A 80 -0.32 3.63 -12.52
CA LEU A 80 0.79 3.03 -11.77
C LEU A 80 1.98 2.69 -12.65
N GLU A 81 1.75 2.21 -13.88
CA GLU A 81 2.80 1.97 -14.87
C GLU A 81 3.54 3.27 -15.24
N ARG A 82 2.81 4.38 -15.41
CA ARG A 82 3.43 5.71 -15.62
C ARG A 82 4.27 6.17 -14.40
N ALA A 83 3.93 5.70 -13.22
CA ALA A 83 4.73 5.92 -12.01
C ALA A 83 5.92 4.96 -11.87
N GLY A 84 6.12 4.04 -12.82
CA GLY A 84 7.25 3.11 -12.84
C GLY A 84 7.01 1.79 -12.10
N ILE A 85 5.77 1.49 -11.71
CA ILE A 85 5.44 0.21 -11.07
C ILE A 85 5.34 -0.86 -12.16
N PRO A 86 6.13 -1.94 -12.07
CA PRO A 86 6.08 -3.01 -13.07
C PRO A 86 4.82 -3.88 -12.91
N PHE A 87 4.27 -4.30 -14.03
CA PHE A 87 3.12 -5.20 -14.08
C PHE A 87 3.42 -6.39 -14.98
N PRO A 88 2.82 -7.56 -14.71
CA PRO A 88 2.83 -8.67 -15.64
C PRO A 88 2.17 -8.28 -16.97
N LYS A 89 2.60 -8.89 -18.06
CA LYS A 89 1.93 -8.69 -19.36
C LYS A 89 0.49 -9.15 -19.29
N GLN A 90 -0.38 -8.42 -19.96
CA GLN A 90 -1.79 -8.76 -20.06
C GLN A 90 -2.37 -8.34 -21.41
N ALA A 91 -3.48 -8.96 -21.75
CA ALA A 91 -4.32 -8.59 -22.87
C ALA A 91 -5.79 -8.78 -22.49
N GLU A 92 -6.69 -8.08 -23.14
CA GLU A 92 -8.12 -8.21 -22.96
C GLU A 92 -8.74 -8.74 -24.24
N VAL A 93 -9.63 -9.70 -24.13
CA VAL A 93 -10.38 -10.27 -25.23
C VAL A 93 -11.87 -10.06 -24.98
N GLN A 94 -12.59 -9.70 -26.04
CA GLN A 94 -14.04 -9.56 -25.97
C GLN A 94 -14.72 -10.85 -26.42
N GLU A 95 -14.14 -11.52 -27.41
CA GLU A 95 -14.68 -12.73 -28.00
C GLU A 95 -13.72 -13.91 -27.84
N ARG A 96 -14.28 -15.12 -27.71
CA ARG A 96 -13.52 -16.36 -27.51
C ARG A 96 -12.53 -16.65 -28.66
N GLU A 97 -12.88 -16.26 -29.85
CA GLU A 97 -12.12 -16.47 -31.09
C GLU A 97 -10.80 -15.70 -31.12
N GLU A 98 -10.64 -14.68 -30.29
CA GLU A 98 -9.41 -13.89 -30.17
C GLU A 98 -8.33 -14.61 -29.36
N LEU A 99 -8.71 -15.59 -28.54
CA LEU A 99 -7.82 -16.30 -27.62
C LEU A 99 -6.57 -16.87 -28.27
N PRO A 100 -6.65 -17.64 -29.37
CA PRO A 100 -5.45 -18.23 -29.97
C PRO A 100 -4.41 -17.18 -30.36
N THR A 101 -4.85 -16.04 -30.87
CA THR A 101 -3.96 -14.95 -31.29
C THR A 101 -3.31 -14.27 -30.09
N VAL A 102 -4.09 -13.95 -29.08
CA VAL A 102 -3.62 -13.24 -27.87
C VAL A 102 -2.65 -14.10 -27.07
N LEU A 103 -2.92 -15.40 -26.95
CA LEU A 103 -2.06 -16.29 -26.18
C LEU A 103 -0.65 -16.43 -26.76
N THR A 104 -0.46 -16.22 -28.05
CA THR A 104 0.89 -16.24 -28.67
C THR A 104 1.81 -15.13 -28.12
N GLN A 105 1.25 -14.08 -27.53
CA GLN A 105 1.98 -12.91 -27.05
C GLN A 105 2.29 -12.99 -25.54
N LEU A 106 1.69 -13.94 -24.84
CA LEU A 106 1.78 -14.10 -23.39
C LEU A 106 2.50 -15.41 -23.03
N ARG A 107 3.13 -15.40 -21.85
CA ARG A 107 3.83 -16.56 -21.29
C ARG A 107 2.96 -17.26 -20.26
N THR A 108 2.83 -18.56 -20.40
CA THR A 108 2.16 -19.40 -19.40
C THR A 108 3.01 -19.60 -18.15
N PRO A 109 2.42 -19.86 -16.97
CA PRO A 109 0.98 -19.97 -16.74
C PRO A 109 0.27 -18.62 -16.75
N LEU A 110 -1.02 -18.64 -17.15
CA LEU A 110 -1.86 -17.46 -17.23
C LEU A 110 -2.99 -17.50 -16.20
N VAL A 111 -3.50 -16.32 -15.87
CA VAL A 111 -4.77 -16.14 -15.17
C VAL A 111 -5.76 -15.42 -16.08
N MET A 112 -7.00 -15.85 -16.08
CA MET A 112 -8.10 -15.18 -16.75
C MET A 112 -9.10 -14.64 -15.73
N LYS A 113 -9.54 -13.40 -15.95
CA LYS A 113 -10.43 -12.68 -15.03
C LYS A 113 -11.52 -11.98 -15.83
N ILE A 114 -12.75 -12.00 -15.33
CA ILE A 114 -13.84 -11.22 -15.93
C ILE A 114 -13.51 -9.72 -15.94
N SER A 115 -13.76 -9.06 -17.06
CA SER A 115 -13.75 -7.61 -17.20
C SER A 115 -15.18 -7.10 -17.11
N SER A 116 -15.52 -6.49 -15.95
CA SER A 116 -16.85 -5.95 -15.71
C SER A 116 -16.76 -4.83 -14.68
N PRO A 117 -17.40 -3.67 -14.91
CA PRO A 117 -17.51 -2.61 -13.92
C PRO A 117 -18.50 -2.96 -12.79
N ASP A 118 -19.39 -3.91 -13.04
CA ASP A 118 -20.50 -4.24 -12.15
C ASP A 118 -20.16 -5.43 -11.21
N ILE A 119 -19.04 -6.15 -11.47
CA ILE A 119 -18.57 -7.28 -10.65
C ILE A 119 -17.29 -6.91 -9.91
N GLN A 120 -17.41 -6.52 -8.64
CA GLN A 120 -16.26 -6.15 -7.80
C GLN A 120 -15.55 -7.38 -7.21
N HIS A 121 -16.31 -8.38 -6.75
CA HIS A 121 -15.79 -9.62 -6.14
C HIS A 121 -15.72 -10.74 -7.19
N LYS A 122 -14.76 -10.61 -8.10
CA LYS A 122 -14.62 -11.51 -9.27
C LYS A 122 -14.51 -12.99 -8.91
N THR A 123 -13.79 -13.30 -7.85
CA THR A 123 -13.58 -14.68 -7.39
C THR A 123 -14.88 -15.32 -6.90
N GLU A 124 -15.67 -14.59 -6.13
CA GLU A 124 -16.97 -15.09 -5.61
C GLU A 124 -17.98 -15.31 -6.73
N ALA A 125 -17.92 -14.51 -7.79
CA ALA A 125 -18.77 -14.66 -8.97
C ALA A 125 -18.27 -15.76 -9.94
N GLY A 126 -17.23 -16.52 -9.59
CA GLY A 126 -16.61 -17.49 -10.50
C GLY A 126 -15.90 -16.86 -11.71
N GLY A 127 -15.57 -15.57 -11.61
CA GLY A 127 -14.97 -14.78 -12.68
C GLY A 127 -13.44 -14.84 -12.73
N VAL A 128 -12.79 -15.82 -12.09
CA VAL A 128 -11.33 -15.99 -12.09
C VAL A 128 -10.96 -17.44 -12.27
N VAL A 129 -10.09 -17.73 -13.26
CA VAL A 129 -9.49 -19.05 -13.50
C VAL A 129 -7.97 -18.91 -13.57
N LEU A 130 -7.26 -19.72 -12.79
CA LEU A 130 -5.81 -19.69 -12.64
C LEU A 130 -5.13 -20.86 -13.35
N ASN A 131 -3.82 -20.74 -13.57
CA ASN A 131 -2.93 -21.79 -14.06
C ASN A 131 -3.29 -22.31 -15.46
N ILE A 132 -3.64 -21.44 -16.35
CA ILE A 132 -3.96 -21.76 -17.73
C ILE A 132 -2.65 -21.89 -18.54
N ASN A 133 -2.47 -23.02 -19.21
CA ASN A 133 -1.23 -23.35 -19.91
C ASN A 133 -1.40 -23.63 -21.41
N SER A 134 -2.63 -23.73 -21.89
CA SER A 134 -2.94 -24.05 -23.29
C SER A 134 -4.11 -23.23 -23.83
N VAL A 135 -4.24 -23.19 -25.14
CA VAL A 135 -5.39 -22.54 -25.81
C VAL A 135 -6.70 -23.21 -25.44
N SER A 136 -6.72 -24.55 -25.40
CA SER A 136 -7.93 -25.30 -25.01
C SER A 136 -8.39 -24.97 -23.61
N GLU A 137 -7.45 -24.91 -22.63
CA GLU A 137 -7.76 -24.51 -21.25
C GLU A 137 -8.27 -23.06 -21.18
N ALA A 138 -7.73 -22.18 -22.01
CA ALA A 138 -8.17 -20.79 -22.06
C ALA A 138 -9.59 -20.65 -22.64
N GLU A 139 -9.92 -21.43 -23.66
CA GLU A 139 -11.26 -21.48 -24.24
C GLU A 139 -12.30 -22.00 -23.25
N GLU A 140 -11.98 -23.08 -22.54
CA GLU A 140 -12.83 -23.62 -21.48
C GLU A 140 -13.02 -22.63 -20.33
N ALA A 141 -11.92 -21.96 -19.92
CA ALA A 141 -11.94 -20.94 -18.88
C ALA A 141 -12.79 -19.73 -19.28
N TYR A 142 -12.73 -19.29 -20.53
CA TYR A 142 -13.55 -18.20 -21.06
C TYR A 142 -15.04 -18.53 -20.92
N ASP A 143 -15.45 -19.69 -21.42
CA ASP A 143 -16.83 -20.14 -21.37
C ASP A 143 -17.32 -20.29 -19.93
N GLN A 144 -16.49 -20.85 -19.04
CA GLN A 144 -16.78 -20.97 -17.62
C GLN A 144 -16.98 -19.61 -16.96
N ILE A 145 -16.05 -18.66 -17.16
CA ILE A 145 -16.12 -17.31 -16.57
C ILE A 145 -17.38 -16.59 -17.02
N MET A 146 -17.65 -16.57 -18.33
CA MET A 146 -18.81 -15.89 -18.90
C MET A 146 -20.13 -16.47 -18.37
N THR A 147 -20.22 -17.80 -18.31
CA THR A 147 -21.42 -18.49 -17.79
C THR A 147 -21.61 -18.24 -16.30
N SER A 148 -20.57 -18.39 -15.49
CA SER A 148 -20.64 -18.21 -14.04
C SER A 148 -21.02 -16.78 -13.67
N CYS A 149 -20.37 -15.80 -14.27
CA CYS A 149 -20.64 -14.38 -14.00
C CYS A 149 -22.06 -13.99 -14.43
N LYS A 150 -22.51 -14.48 -15.59
CA LYS A 150 -23.88 -14.23 -16.06
C LYS A 150 -24.93 -14.85 -15.15
N SER A 151 -24.64 -16.02 -14.59
CA SER A 151 -25.54 -16.68 -13.64
C SER A 151 -25.55 -16.00 -12.27
N CYS A 152 -24.40 -15.52 -11.81
CA CYS A 152 -24.27 -14.88 -10.50
C CYS A 152 -24.84 -13.45 -10.48
N VAL A 153 -24.60 -12.69 -11.55
CA VAL A 153 -25.05 -11.30 -11.70
C VAL A 153 -25.67 -11.12 -13.10
N PRO A 154 -26.95 -11.49 -13.29
CA PRO A 154 -27.59 -11.53 -14.63
C PRO A 154 -27.59 -10.19 -15.38
N ASP A 155 -27.64 -9.08 -14.67
CA ASP A 155 -27.71 -7.73 -15.26
C ASP A 155 -26.34 -7.05 -15.39
N ALA A 156 -25.25 -7.75 -15.02
CA ALA A 156 -23.91 -7.20 -15.14
C ALA A 156 -23.48 -7.03 -16.61
N ARG A 157 -22.82 -5.92 -16.87
CA ARG A 157 -22.16 -5.67 -18.16
C ARG A 157 -20.85 -6.44 -18.18
N LEU A 158 -20.78 -7.45 -19.01
CA LEU A 158 -19.56 -8.22 -19.22
C LEU A 158 -18.84 -7.65 -20.46
N GLU A 159 -17.67 -7.04 -20.23
CA GLU A 159 -16.90 -6.33 -21.26
C GLU A 159 -15.88 -7.24 -21.95
N GLY A 160 -15.72 -8.47 -21.44
CA GLY A 160 -14.78 -9.46 -21.93
C GLY A 160 -14.01 -10.12 -20.79
N VAL A 161 -12.86 -10.70 -21.12
CA VAL A 161 -11.98 -11.41 -20.20
C VAL A 161 -10.56 -10.83 -20.28
N LEU A 162 -10.01 -10.45 -19.14
CA LEU A 162 -8.62 -10.05 -19.00
C LEU A 162 -7.76 -11.30 -18.81
N ILE A 163 -6.74 -11.44 -19.65
CA ILE A 163 -5.74 -12.52 -19.59
C ILE A 163 -4.43 -11.92 -19.14
N GLN A 164 -3.79 -12.50 -18.13
CA GLN A 164 -2.58 -11.95 -17.55
C GLN A 164 -1.56 -13.06 -17.26
N GLU A 165 -0.28 -12.79 -17.54
CA GLU A 165 0.81 -13.66 -17.09
C GLU A 165 0.80 -13.76 -15.55
N MET A 166 0.91 -14.96 -15.01
CA MET A 166 1.03 -15.12 -13.58
C MET A 166 2.44 -14.71 -13.12
N ALA A 167 2.50 -13.92 -12.07
CA ALA A 167 3.77 -13.59 -11.44
C ALA A 167 4.42 -14.86 -10.85
N PRO A 168 5.75 -14.95 -10.86
CA PRO A 168 6.44 -16.00 -10.14
C PRO A 168 6.03 -16.04 -8.67
N LYS A 169 6.07 -17.22 -8.06
CA LYS A 169 5.82 -17.35 -6.63
C LYS A 169 6.81 -16.48 -5.85
N GLY A 170 6.32 -15.69 -4.94
CA GLY A 170 7.08 -14.80 -4.09
C GLY A 170 6.31 -14.44 -2.84
N VAL A 171 6.86 -13.52 -2.07
CA VAL A 171 6.18 -12.97 -0.90
C VAL A 171 5.19 -11.91 -1.37
N GLU A 172 3.93 -12.08 -1.00
CA GLU A 172 2.90 -11.11 -1.31
C GLU A 172 2.95 -9.95 -0.32
N MET A 173 2.88 -8.73 -0.84
CA MET A 173 2.80 -7.52 -0.04
C MET A 173 1.60 -6.67 -0.47
N ILE A 174 1.04 -5.94 0.48
CA ILE A 174 -0.03 -4.97 0.24
C ILE A 174 0.54 -3.57 0.42
N VAL A 175 0.27 -2.70 -0.55
CA VAL A 175 0.50 -1.26 -0.44
C VAL A 175 -0.81 -0.56 -0.74
N GLY A 176 -1.25 0.28 0.19
CA GLY A 176 -2.49 1.02 0.06
C GLY A 176 -2.32 2.49 0.41
N VAL A 177 -3.16 3.34 -0.16
CA VAL A 177 -3.25 4.75 0.21
C VAL A 177 -4.67 5.07 0.61
N THR A 178 -4.83 5.67 1.77
CA THR A 178 -6.12 6.18 2.26
C THR A 178 -6.01 7.67 2.56
N LYS A 179 -7.15 8.36 2.59
CA LYS A 179 -7.19 9.76 2.99
C LYS A 179 -7.82 9.86 4.37
N ASP A 180 -6.99 10.19 5.36
CA ASP A 180 -7.47 10.56 6.67
C ASP A 180 -8.09 11.97 6.66
N SER A 181 -9.14 12.18 7.45
CA SER A 181 -9.87 13.46 7.48
C SER A 181 -9.09 14.58 8.17
N GLN A 182 -8.19 14.25 9.09
CA GLN A 182 -7.40 15.20 9.88
C GLN A 182 -5.97 15.31 9.34
N PHE A 183 -5.35 14.18 9.00
CA PHE A 183 -3.93 14.11 8.64
C PHE A 183 -3.67 14.10 7.13
N GLY A 184 -4.72 13.93 6.31
CA GLY A 184 -4.56 13.87 4.85
C GLY A 184 -4.23 12.48 4.33
N PRO A 185 -3.46 12.36 3.23
CA PRO A 185 -3.16 11.07 2.66
C PRO A 185 -2.16 10.28 3.53
N MET A 186 -2.48 9.01 3.74
CA MET A 186 -1.65 8.04 4.47
C MET A 186 -1.35 6.86 3.58
N ILE A 187 -0.10 6.42 3.58
CA ILE A 187 0.32 5.18 2.95
C ILE A 187 0.38 4.06 4.00
N MET A 188 -0.01 2.87 3.59
CA MET A 188 0.08 1.66 4.39
C MET A 188 0.85 0.61 3.59
N VAL A 189 1.75 -0.11 4.24
CA VAL A 189 2.41 -1.29 3.71
C VAL A 189 2.20 -2.45 4.66
N GLY A 190 2.02 -3.65 4.14
CA GLY A 190 1.86 -4.86 4.94
C GLY A 190 2.22 -6.12 4.19
N MET A 191 2.34 -7.21 4.92
CA MET A 191 2.47 -8.54 4.33
C MET A 191 1.12 -8.99 3.80
N GLY A 192 1.10 -9.56 2.58
CA GLY A 192 -0.12 -10.03 1.93
C GLY A 192 -0.68 -11.34 2.51
N GLY A 193 -1.80 -11.79 1.94
CA GLY A 193 -2.45 -13.03 2.32
C GLY A 193 -2.87 -13.08 3.80
N ILE A 194 -2.72 -14.24 4.41
CA ILE A 194 -3.10 -14.49 5.81
C ILE A 194 -2.40 -13.58 6.83
N PHE A 195 -1.25 -13.02 6.49
CA PHE A 195 -0.50 -12.13 7.38
C PHE A 195 -1.25 -10.81 7.62
N VAL A 196 -1.92 -10.27 6.61
CA VAL A 196 -2.77 -9.08 6.80
C VAL A 196 -4.07 -9.43 7.52
N GLU A 197 -4.72 -10.51 7.10
CA GLU A 197 -6.05 -10.85 7.61
C GLU A 197 -6.02 -11.28 9.07
N VAL A 198 -5.05 -12.11 9.45
CA VAL A 198 -4.97 -12.72 10.79
C VAL A 198 -4.06 -11.93 11.71
N PHE A 199 -2.86 -11.58 11.26
CA PHE A 199 -1.83 -10.96 12.11
C PHE A 199 -1.84 -9.45 12.09
N LYS A 200 -2.55 -8.82 11.14
CA LYS A 200 -2.59 -7.35 10.95
C LYS A 200 -1.19 -6.76 10.94
N ASP A 201 -0.30 -7.42 10.20
CA ASP A 201 1.10 -7.02 10.08
C ASP A 201 1.20 -5.90 9.04
N VAL A 202 0.95 -4.70 9.49
CA VAL A 202 0.90 -3.48 8.67
C VAL A 202 1.57 -2.32 9.38
N GLU A 203 2.23 -1.48 8.59
CA GLU A 203 2.79 -0.20 9.02
C GLU A 203 2.17 0.93 8.20
N SER A 204 2.03 2.10 8.81
CA SER A 204 1.40 3.25 8.16
C SER A 204 2.18 4.53 8.43
N ALA A 205 2.24 5.40 7.42
CA ALA A 205 2.87 6.71 7.53
C ALA A 205 2.06 7.79 6.80
N LEU A 206 2.28 9.04 7.18
CA LEU A 206 1.70 10.18 6.47
C LEU A 206 2.46 10.40 5.16
N CYS A 207 1.70 10.63 4.08
CA CYS A 207 2.31 11.00 2.81
C CYS A 207 2.70 12.49 2.79
N PRO A 208 3.77 12.84 2.08
CA PRO A 208 4.68 11.98 1.33
C PRO A 208 5.69 11.25 2.24
N VAL A 209 6.14 10.07 1.83
CA VAL A 209 7.21 9.33 2.50
C VAL A 209 8.49 9.38 1.68
N SER A 210 9.63 9.48 2.32
CA SER A 210 10.94 9.32 1.70
C SER A 210 11.25 7.85 1.43
N GLN A 211 12.27 7.58 0.61
CA GLN A 211 12.74 6.22 0.40
C GLN A 211 13.21 5.56 1.71
N GLN A 212 13.87 6.33 2.57
CA GLN A 212 14.32 5.85 3.87
C GLN A 212 13.14 5.46 4.76
N GLU A 213 12.13 6.32 4.90
CA GLU A 213 10.91 6.02 5.67
C GLU A 213 10.18 4.80 5.12
N ALA A 214 10.10 4.66 3.78
CA ALA A 214 9.50 3.48 3.17
C ALA A 214 10.25 2.19 3.53
N MET A 215 11.60 2.23 3.57
CA MET A 215 12.40 1.09 4.02
C MET A 215 12.19 0.81 5.51
N GLU A 216 12.18 1.83 6.37
CA GLU A 216 11.91 1.69 7.79
C GLU A 216 10.53 1.08 8.06
N MET A 217 9.51 1.46 7.28
CA MET A 217 8.17 0.85 7.36
C MET A 217 8.22 -0.65 7.04
N ILE A 218 8.94 -1.04 5.99
CA ILE A 218 9.11 -2.45 5.60
C ILE A 218 9.86 -3.22 6.68
N ASP A 219 10.96 -2.66 7.18
CA ASP A 219 11.80 -3.28 8.20
C ASP A 219 11.09 -3.43 9.55
N SER A 220 10.08 -2.60 9.80
CA SER A 220 9.26 -2.65 11.03
C SER A 220 8.18 -3.73 11.01
N LEU A 221 7.91 -4.35 9.85
CA LEU A 221 6.96 -5.45 9.75
C LEU A 221 7.45 -6.67 10.56
N LYS A 222 6.54 -7.32 11.30
CA LYS A 222 6.87 -8.49 12.14
C LYS A 222 7.40 -9.65 11.31
N ALA A 223 6.86 -9.84 10.12
CA ALA A 223 7.22 -10.91 9.20
C ALA A 223 8.29 -10.50 8.17
N VAL A 224 9.02 -9.39 8.38
CA VAL A 224 10.08 -8.91 7.47
C VAL A 224 11.13 -9.97 7.13
N LYS A 225 11.39 -10.92 8.03
CA LYS A 225 12.33 -12.03 7.80
C LYS A 225 11.95 -12.93 6.62
N LEU A 226 10.72 -12.87 6.15
CA LEU A 226 10.28 -13.60 4.94
C LEU A 226 10.71 -12.92 3.64
N LEU A 227 11.18 -11.68 3.72
CA LEU A 227 11.69 -10.89 2.58
C LEU A 227 13.19 -11.10 2.33
N ASN A 228 13.90 -11.74 3.27
CA ASN A 228 15.36 -11.98 3.24
C ASN A 228 15.71 -13.43 2.90
#